data_7b4186b9030e80949f5354fc064cc765
#
_entry.id   7b4186b9030e80949f5354fc064cc765
#
_cell.length_a   1.000
_cell.length_b   1.000
_cell.length_c   1.000
_cell.angle_alpha   90.00
_cell.angle_beta   90.00
_cell.angle_gamma   90.00
#
_symmetry.space_group_name_H-M   'P 1'
#
loop_
_entity.id
_entity.type
_entity.pdbx_description
1 polymer ?
#
loop_
_entity_poly.entity_id
_entity_poly.type
_entity_poly.pdbx_seq_one_letter_code
_entity_poly.pdbx_strand_id
1 'polypeptide(L)'
;MSSPLAVPQSEADRFELTSQLPASNTASRSSSTIIGENDRPLSVGDREDVNEEYRREAYGPEPGEKGWDEFEVRFAPDDPDDPHTWSRVKRWYLTALSGLLVLNATFASSIPAGIIPHLMAEFHFGTEVGALLISLFVAGYCVGPILWGPLSEQYGRRPIALSSFAVYTCFQVGCALSKNTASILVFRFLGGTFAAAPLTNSGGIISDIWDADTRGLALAFFTLAPFAGPSLGPTVGGFMVVAGVSWRWVFWLLTMFAGVCFVLIVFTLPETHAPTLLVQRAKRLRKQTGDSRWWAPLEKEDLTITQRLETIVARPFKILILEPMLLSITLYMSFVYGCLYLMFEAYPIVFTVGHHLNAGLTGLTFLPIFVGGCIGCFGYILYWNPIYIRLSKQYAPAPVPPEFRLDICMYAGPGFALTFFWFGWTSYPEVSLWAPMMSGLVMGFSVVWIFLGLFNYLIDAYLFIAASALASTTVIRSLFGAGFPLFANQMYEKLNPRWASTLLGCIALLMTPIPFVLKHYGPTLRRNSKFAPSVDVLPKFETKETENSSLA
;
A
#
# COMPACT_ATOMS: atom_id res chain seq x y z
N MET A 1 -67.89 12.06 -9.04
CA MET A 1 -67.70 13.20 -8.11
C MET A 1 -66.45 12.93 -7.28
N SER A 2 -65.52 13.83 -7.33
CA SER A 2 -64.27 14.08 -6.61
C SER A 2 -63.02 13.89 -7.46
N SER A 3 -62.41 15.06 -7.69
CA SER A 3 -61.23 15.37 -8.48
C SER A 3 -59.94 14.77 -7.95
N PRO A 4 -58.91 14.57 -8.80
CA PRO A 4 -57.59 14.20 -8.37
C PRO A 4 -56.76 15.42 -7.92
N LEU A 5 -56.01 15.23 -6.81
CA LEU A 5 -55.07 16.18 -6.24
C LEU A 5 -53.84 16.35 -7.14
N ALA A 6 -53.51 17.59 -7.42
CA ALA A 6 -52.35 18.05 -8.19
C ALA A 6 -51.06 17.86 -7.39
N VAL A 7 -50.03 17.32 -8.06
CA VAL A 7 -48.61 17.30 -7.62
C VAL A 7 -48.00 18.65 -8.03
N PRO A 8 -47.25 19.35 -7.15
CA PRO A 8 -46.58 20.59 -7.55
C PRO A 8 -45.29 20.29 -8.33
N GLN A 9 -45.23 20.76 -9.57
CA GLN A 9 -43.99 20.99 -10.31
C GLN A 9 -43.29 22.22 -9.72
N SER A 10 -42.17 22.07 -9.06
CA SER A 10 -41.24 23.17 -8.79
C SER A 10 -39.90 22.68 -8.29
N GLU A 11 -39.02 22.27 -9.18
CA GLU A 11 -37.57 22.20 -8.93
C GLU A 11 -36.74 22.29 -10.22
N ALA A 12 -37.35 22.49 -11.38
CA ALA A 12 -36.64 22.64 -12.67
C ALA A 12 -36.29 24.11 -13.03
N ASP A 13 -36.87 25.13 -12.36
CA ASP A 13 -36.75 26.54 -12.78
C ASP A 13 -35.78 27.38 -11.95
N ARG A 14 -34.82 26.79 -11.24
CA ARG A 14 -33.84 27.55 -10.45
C ARG A 14 -32.44 27.64 -11.04
N PHE A 15 -32.22 27.19 -12.26
CA PHE A 15 -30.88 27.19 -12.87
C PHE A 15 -30.69 28.13 -14.08
N GLU A 16 -31.66 28.96 -14.46
CA GLU A 16 -31.54 29.85 -15.61
C GLU A 16 -31.73 31.34 -15.35
N LEU A 17 -31.42 31.85 -14.14
CA LEU A 17 -31.56 33.29 -13.85
C LEU A 17 -30.36 33.87 -13.11
N THR A 18 -29.17 33.84 -13.75
CA THR A 18 -28.04 34.72 -13.37
C THR A 18 -27.13 35.02 -14.57
N SER A 19 -27.70 35.59 -15.60
CA SER A 19 -26.92 36.28 -16.65
C SER A 19 -27.59 37.59 -17.01
N GLN A 20 -27.48 38.60 -16.13
CA GLN A 20 -27.59 40.03 -16.47
C GLN A 20 -27.54 40.85 -15.17
N LEU A 21 -26.40 41.46 -14.88
CA LEU A 21 -26.33 42.59 -13.97
C LEU A 21 -25.53 43.74 -14.61
N PRO A 22 -26.02 44.97 -14.56
CA PRO A 22 -25.32 46.13 -15.07
C PRO A 22 -24.35 46.71 -14.00
N ALA A 23 -23.31 47.38 -14.48
CA ALA A 23 -22.32 48.06 -13.68
C ALA A 23 -22.92 49.23 -12.87
N SER A 24 -22.60 49.32 -11.59
CA SER A 24 -22.61 50.57 -10.84
C SER A 24 -21.51 50.58 -9.75
N ASN A 25 -20.68 51.64 -9.79
CA ASN A 25 -19.67 52.03 -8.83
C ASN A 25 -20.26 52.28 -7.46
N THR A 26 -19.68 51.70 -6.41
CA THR A 26 -19.46 52.43 -5.12
C THR A 26 -18.42 51.68 -4.27
N ALA A 27 -17.45 52.41 -3.78
CA ALA A 27 -16.37 51.94 -2.94
C ALA A 27 -16.83 51.68 -1.50
N SER A 28 -16.45 50.51 -0.95
CA SER A 28 -16.19 50.41 0.50
C SER A 28 -15.31 49.16 0.80
N ARG A 29 -14.34 49.40 1.68
CA ARG A 29 -13.33 48.46 2.18
C ARG A 29 -13.92 47.20 2.78
N SER A 30 -13.42 46.03 2.38
CA SER A 30 -13.27 44.87 3.26
C SER A 30 -12.34 43.82 2.62
N SER A 31 -11.36 43.41 3.39
CA SER A 31 -10.52 42.20 3.32
C SER A 31 -10.47 41.47 1.98
N SER A 32 -9.49 41.83 1.16
CA SER A 32 -9.11 41.11 -0.04
C SER A 32 -8.38 39.80 0.31
N THR A 33 -9.03 38.70 0.05
CA THR A 33 -8.35 37.43 -0.21
C THR A 33 -7.52 37.65 -1.47
N ILE A 34 -6.21 37.62 -1.34
CA ILE A 34 -5.26 37.73 -2.45
C ILE A 34 -5.33 36.41 -3.20
N ILE A 35 -6.13 36.34 -4.28
CA ILE A 35 -5.98 35.37 -5.33
C ILE A 35 -4.82 35.90 -6.18
N GLY A 36 -3.71 35.17 -6.20
CA GLY A 36 -2.51 35.54 -6.94
C GLY A 36 -2.78 35.57 -8.45
N GLU A 37 -2.27 36.60 -9.10
CA GLU A 37 -2.43 36.95 -10.51
C GLU A 37 -1.70 35.98 -11.49
N ASN A 38 -1.36 34.75 -11.06
CA ASN A 38 -0.56 33.77 -11.83
C ASN A 38 -1.33 32.52 -12.28
N ASP A 39 -2.66 32.50 -12.21
CA ASP A 39 -3.48 31.38 -12.72
C ASP A 39 -3.84 31.51 -14.21
N ARG A 40 -2.88 31.86 -15.06
CA ARG A 40 -3.10 31.72 -16.50
C ARG A 40 -2.87 30.27 -16.89
N PRO A 41 -3.80 29.61 -17.62
CA PRO A 41 -3.54 28.31 -18.19
C PRO A 41 -2.33 28.41 -19.14
N LEU A 42 -1.36 27.52 -18.96
CA LEU A 42 -0.17 27.43 -19.81
C LEU A 42 -0.57 27.30 -21.28
N SER A 43 0.16 28.01 -22.13
CA SER A 43 -0.01 27.95 -23.60
C SER A 43 0.35 26.56 -24.16
N VAL A 44 -0.01 26.28 -25.41
CA VAL A 44 0.33 25.00 -26.05
C VAL A 44 1.86 24.79 -26.12
N GLY A 45 2.65 25.88 -26.28
CA GLY A 45 4.12 25.82 -26.24
C GLY A 45 4.66 25.41 -24.87
N ASP A 46 4.11 25.95 -23.78
CA ASP A 46 4.52 25.61 -22.43
C ASP A 46 4.23 24.13 -22.07
N ARG A 47 3.27 23.50 -22.77
CA ARG A 47 2.95 22.06 -22.61
C ARG A 47 3.95 21.15 -23.34
N GLU A 48 4.50 21.61 -24.45
CA GLU A 48 5.54 20.90 -25.18
C GLU A 48 6.84 20.94 -24.37
N ASP A 49 7.19 22.08 -23.77
CA ASP A 49 8.36 22.22 -22.90
C ASP A 49 8.30 21.33 -21.66
N VAL A 50 7.15 21.21 -20.98
CA VAL A 50 6.97 20.32 -19.83
C VAL A 50 7.03 18.84 -20.22
N ASN A 51 6.49 18.47 -21.39
CA ASN A 51 6.62 17.11 -21.92
C ASN A 51 8.06 16.79 -22.35
N GLU A 52 8.80 17.76 -22.87
CA GLU A 52 10.22 17.60 -23.18
C GLU A 52 11.06 17.47 -21.91
N GLU A 53 10.78 18.24 -20.87
CA GLU A 53 11.48 18.16 -19.57
C GLU A 53 11.22 16.81 -18.89
N TYR A 54 9.98 16.31 -18.89
CA TYR A 54 9.65 14.97 -18.42
C TYR A 54 10.31 13.88 -19.27
N ARG A 55 10.41 14.08 -20.59
CA ARG A 55 11.18 13.22 -21.49
C ARG A 55 12.66 13.21 -21.15
N ARG A 56 13.25 14.39 -20.89
CA ARG A 56 14.67 14.54 -20.50
C ARG A 56 14.98 13.86 -19.17
N GLU A 57 14.08 13.93 -18.19
CA GLU A 57 14.22 13.21 -16.93
C GLU A 57 14.12 11.69 -17.10
N ALA A 58 13.21 11.22 -17.96
CA ALA A 58 12.98 9.80 -18.20
C ALA A 58 14.02 9.17 -19.14
N TYR A 59 14.44 9.89 -20.20
CA TYR A 59 15.30 9.37 -21.26
C TYR A 59 16.65 10.11 -21.37
N GLY A 60 16.85 11.17 -20.60
CA GLY A 60 18.06 12.00 -20.60
C GLY A 60 18.18 12.95 -21.80
N PRO A 61 19.30 13.73 -21.89
CA PRO A 61 19.52 14.66 -22.98
C PRO A 61 19.64 13.95 -24.33
N GLU A 62 19.19 14.63 -25.41
CA GLU A 62 19.31 14.14 -26.79
C GLU A 62 20.72 14.26 -27.32
N PRO A 63 21.05 13.53 -28.43
CA PRO A 63 22.36 13.64 -29.09
C PRO A 63 22.71 15.09 -29.46
N GLY A 64 23.78 15.62 -28.86
CA GLY A 64 24.24 16.99 -29.07
C GLY A 64 23.81 18.00 -27.99
N GLU A 65 22.96 17.63 -27.05
CA GLU A 65 22.62 18.46 -25.91
C GLU A 65 23.69 18.43 -24.80
N LYS A 66 23.69 19.49 -23.95
CA LYS A 66 24.62 19.62 -22.82
C LYS A 66 24.37 18.50 -21.82
N GLY A 67 25.35 17.63 -21.59
CA GLY A 67 25.23 16.45 -20.71
C GLY A 67 25.07 15.12 -21.45
N TRP A 68 25.00 15.14 -22.79
CA TRP A 68 25.05 13.92 -23.61
C TRP A 68 26.42 13.24 -23.49
N ASP A 69 26.39 11.95 -23.13
CA ASP A 69 27.59 11.08 -23.15
C ASP A 69 27.28 9.92 -24.12
N GLU A 70 28.06 9.82 -25.18
CA GLU A 70 27.93 8.80 -26.24
C GLU A 70 28.01 7.36 -25.68
N PHE A 71 28.70 7.19 -24.55
CA PHE A 71 28.93 5.88 -23.94
C PHE A 71 27.91 5.57 -22.82
N GLU A 72 27.01 6.47 -22.48
CA GLU A 72 25.94 6.22 -21.54
C GLU A 72 24.82 5.40 -22.20
N VAL A 73 24.54 4.24 -21.62
CA VAL A 73 23.49 3.34 -22.11
C VAL A 73 22.14 3.80 -21.61
N ARG A 74 21.21 4.05 -22.54
CA ARG A 74 19.83 4.48 -22.28
C ARG A 74 18.85 3.66 -23.10
N PHE A 75 17.56 3.70 -22.74
CA PHE A 75 16.50 3.18 -23.58
C PHE A 75 16.22 4.18 -24.73
N ALA A 76 16.00 3.65 -25.93
CA ALA A 76 15.45 4.43 -27.03
C ALA A 76 13.93 4.56 -26.85
N PRO A 77 13.28 5.58 -27.43
CA PRO A 77 11.84 5.61 -27.54
C PRO A 77 11.32 4.29 -28.15
N ASP A 78 10.30 3.69 -27.55
CA ASP A 78 9.72 2.39 -27.94
C ASP A 78 10.69 1.19 -27.91
N ASP A 79 11.74 1.26 -27.09
CA ASP A 79 12.68 0.14 -26.91
C ASP A 79 11.93 -1.09 -26.32
N PRO A 80 12.01 -2.27 -26.97
CA PRO A 80 11.35 -3.48 -26.49
C PRO A 80 11.88 -4.01 -25.15
N ASP A 81 13.10 -3.59 -24.75
CA ASP A 81 13.70 -3.92 -23.46
C ASP A 81 13.18 -3.02 -22.33
N ASP A 82 12.55 -1.87 -22.65
CA ASP A 82 11.91 -0.99 -21.65
C ASP A 82 10.64 -1.63 -21.09
N PRO A 83 10.53 -1.84 -19.76
CA PRO A 83 9.33 -2.41 -19.14
C PRO A 83 8.04 -1.62 -19.40
N HIS A 84 8.11 -0.31 -19.59
CA HIS A 84 6.95 0.55 -19.88
C HIS A 84 6.34 0.30 -21.27
N THR A 85 7.12 -0.19 -22.24
CA THR A 85 6.65 -0.47 -23.60
C THR A 85 6.01 -1.86 -23.75
N TRP A 86 6.08 -2.71 -22.70
CA TRP A 86 5.55 -4.07 -22.77
C TRP A 86 4.05 -4.10 -23.01
N SER A 87 3.57 -5.15 -23.69
CA SER A 87 2.15 -5.33 -24.00
C SER A 87 1.28 -5.30 -22.73
N ARG A 88 0.07 -4.76 -22.84
CA ARG A 88 -0.88 -4.69 -21.72
C ARG A 88 -1.13 -6.04 -21.06
N VAL A 89 -1.19 -7.12 -21.84
CA VAL A 89 -1.38 -8.49 -21.33
C VAL A 89 -0.22 -8.90 -20.43
N LYS A 90 1.03 -8.64 -20.85
CA LYS A 90 2.23 -8.94 -20.06
C LYS A 90 2.26 -8.13 -18.77
N ARG A 91 1.93 -6.83 -18.82
CA ARG A 91 1.87 -5.96 -17.65
C ARG A 91 0.80 -6.43 -16.64
N TRP A 92 -0.40 -6.78 -17.10
CA TRP A 92 -1.45 -7.34 -16.24
C TRP A 92 -1.08 -8.70 -15.65
N TYR A 93 -0.43 -9.57 -16.43
CA TYR A 93 0.08 -10.84 -15.94
C TYR A 93 1.08 -10.64 -14.80
N LEU A 94 2.06 -9.74 -14.96
CA LEU A 94 3.06 -9.44 -13.92
C LEU A 94 2.43 -8.80 -12.68
N THR A 95 1.41 -7.96 -12.85
CA THR A 95 0.62 -7.41 -11.74
C THR A 95 -0.11 -8.51 -10.98
N ALA A 96 -0.76 -9.44 -11.69
CA ALA A 96 -1.45 -10.59 -11.09
C ALA A 96 -0.45 -11.54 -10.39
N LEU A 97 0.71 -11.78 -11.00
CA LEU A 97 1.79 -12.57 -10.39
C LEU A 97 2.27 -11.90 -9.09
N SER A 98 2.55 -10.60 -9.11
CA SER A 98 2.95 -9.83 -7.92
C SER A 98 1.87 -9.93 -6.82
N GLY A 99 0.59 -9.81 -7.18
CA GLY A 99 -0.53 -10.04 -6.26
C GLY A 99 -0.56 -11.45 -5.69
N LEU A 100 -0.32 -12.48 -6.50
CA LEU A 100 -0.26 -13.88 -6.06
C LEU A 100 0.88 -14.12 -5.06
N LEU A 101 2.05 -13.52 -5.27
CA LEU A 101 3.19 -13.62 -4.36
C LEU A 101 2.88 -12.99 -3.00
N VAL A 102 2.23 -11.82 -3.00
CA VAL A 102 1.78 -11.15 -1.78
C VAL A 102 0.67 -11.93 -1.09
N LEU A 103 -0.30 -12.45 -1.85
CA LEU A 103 -1.33 -13.34 -1.33
C LEU A 103 -0.72 -14.55 -0.62
N ASN A 104 0.27 -15.20 -1.23
CA ASN A 104 0.97 -16.33 -0.61
C ASN A 104 1.61 -15.93 0.73
N ALA A 105 2.32 -14.82 0.79
CA ALA A 105 2.95 -14.33 2.01
C ALA A 105 1.92 -14.05 3.12
N THR A 106 0.84 -13.31 2.81
CA THR A 106 -0.18 -12.92 3.79
C THR A 106 -1.08 -14.10 4.18
N PHE A 107 -1.35 -15.03 3.30
CA PHE A 107 -2.02 -16.29 3.59
C PHE A 107 -1.20 -17.14 4.58
N ALA A 108 0.13 -17.22 4.37
CA ALA A 108 1.02 -17.93 5.27
C ALA A 108 1.10 -17.29 6.66
N SER A 109 0.85 -15.99 6.80
CA SER A 109 0.83 -15.34 8.13
C SER A 109 -0.37 -15.79 8.96
N SER A 110 -1.53 -16.00 8.36
CA SER A 110 -2.82 -16.16 9.03
C SER A 110 -3.33 -17.59 9.13
N ILE A 111 -2.98 -18.49 8.18
CA ILE A 111 -3.50 -19.86 8.18
C ILE A 111 -3.23 -20.64 9.47
N PRO A 112 -2.12 -20.42 10.23
CA PRO A 112 -1.90 -21.11 11.48
C PRO A 112 -2.92 -20.78 12.57
N ALA A 113 -3.66 -19.67 12.47
CA ALA A 113 -4.70 -19.32 13.45
C ALA A 113 -5.69 -20.48 13.69
N GLY A 114 -6.07 -21.19 12.63
CA GLY A 114 -7.00 -22.33 12.71
C GLY A 114 -6.44 -23.56 13.42
N ILE A 115 -5.10 -23.73 13.49
CA ILE A 115 -4.45 -24.92 14.03
C ILE A 115 -3.77 -24.72 15.40
N ILE A 116 -3.82 -23.50 15.95
CA ILE A 116 -3.19 -23.19 17.26
C ILE A 116 -3.60 -24.17 18.34
N PRO A 117 -4.89 -24.53 18.55
CA PRO A 117 -5.29 -25.47 19.59
C PRO A 117 -4.63 -26.85 19.45
N HIS A 118 -4.44 -27.35 18.23
CA HIS A 118 -3.79 -28.63 17.98
C HIS A 118 -2.29 -28.59 18.28
N LEU A 119 -1.61 -27.47 17.94
CA LEU A 119 -0.22 -27.26 18.27
C LEU A 119 0.01 -27.13 19.78
N MET A 120 -0.93 -26.44 20.49
CA MET A 120 -0.90 -26.33 21.96
C MET A 120 -1.00 -27.72 22.60
N ALA A 121 -1.88 -28.58 22.09
CA ALA A 121 -2.05 -29.93 22.60
C ALA A 121 -0.81 -30.83 22.34
N GLU A 122 -0.17 -30.73 21.15
CA GLU A 122 1.00 -31.56 20.80
C GLU A 122 2.29 -31.09 21.49
N PHE A 123 2.53 -29.77 21.55
CA PHE A 123 3.77 -29.20 22.09
C PHE A 123 3.67 -28.70 23.53
N HIS A 124 2.48 -28.80 24.16
CA HIS A 124 2.22 -28.43 25.57
C HIS A 124 2.61 -26.98 25.92
N PHE A 125 2.28 -26.03 25.06
CA PHE A 125 2.50 -24.59 25.32
C PHE A 125 1.17 -23.84 25.54
N GLY A 126 1.26 -22.66 26.16
CA GLY A 126 0.08 -21.81 26.46
C GLY A 126 -0.38 -20.96 25.26
N THR A 127 -1.52 -20.29 25.42
CA THR A 127 -2.15 -19.43 24.41
C THR A 127 -1.24 -18.31 23.92
N GLU A 128 -0.42 -17.73 24.80
CA GLU A 128 0.53 -16.67 24.44
C GLU A 128 1.58 -17.14 23.42
N VAL A 129 2.10 -18.35 23.61
CA VAL A 129 3.04 -18.96 22.65
C VAL A 129 2.32 -19.32 21.36
N GLY A 130 1.03 -19.67 21.43
CA GLY A 130 0.19 -19.86 20.26
C GLY A 130 0.09 -18.59 19.41
N ALA A 131 -0.18 -17.45 20.03
CA ALA A 131 -0.20 -16.15 19.35
C ALA A 131 1.14 -15.78 18.70
N LEU A 132 2.29 -16.22 19.28
CA LEU A 132 3.60 -16.02 18.69
C LEU A 132 3.78 -16.67 17.32
N LEU A 133 3.02 -17.73 17.00
CA LEU A 133 3.07 -18.33 15.66
C LEU A 133 2.64 -17.36 14.55
N ILE A 134 1.71 -16.47 14.84
CA ILE A 134 1.27 -15.40 13.94
C ILE A 134 2.20 -14.19 14.08
N SER A 135 2.40 -13.74 15.32
CA SER A 135 3.15 -12.52 15.64
C SER A 135 4.60 -12.55 15.14
N LEU A 136 5.32 -13.65 15.31
CA LEU A 136 6.72 -13.75 14.85
C LEU A 136 6.83 -13.73 13.32
N PHE A 137 5.86 -14.32 12.62
CA PHE A 137 5.87 -14.25 11.17
C PHE A 137 5.66 -12.81 10.68
N VAL A 138 4.74 -12.07 11.30
CA VAL A 138 4.50 -10.66 10.98
C VAL A 138 5.65 -9.77 11.50
N ALA A 139 6.30 -10.12 12.62
CA ALA A 139 7.53 -9.46 13.05
C ALA A 139 8.66 -9.58 12.01
N GLY A 140 8.73 -10.71 11.29
CA GLY A 140 9.62 -10.87 10.15
C GLY A 140 9.38 -9.82 9.05
N TYR A 141 8.15 -9.33 8.87
CA TYR A 141 7.84 -8.26 7.92
C TYR A 141 8.49 -6.92 8.27
N CYS A 142 8.89 -6.71 9.53
CA CYS A 142 9.61 -5.49 9.91
C CYS A 142 11.03 -5.45 9.30
N VAL A 143 11.63 -6.61 9.14
CA VAL A 143 12.98 -6.75 8.56
C VAL A 143 12.95 -6.59 7.03
N GLY A 144 11.84 -7.00 6.39
CA GLY A 144 11.70 -7.04 4.94
C GLY A 144 12.00 -5.75 4.22
N PRO A 145 11.31 -4.64 4.52
CA PRO A 145 11.56 -3.36 3.84
C PRO A 145 12.99 -2.85 4.00
N ILE A 146 13.60 -3.12 5.14
CA ILE A 146 14.98 -2.70 5.44
C ILE A 146 15.98 -3.50 4.59
N LEU A 147 15.70 -4.77 4.36
CA LEU A 147 16.63 -5.69 3.67
C LEU A 147 16.33 -5.78 2.18
N TRP A 148 15.07 -6.11 1.82
CA TRP A 148 14.70 -6.49 0.46
C TRP A 148 14.49 -5.32 -0.48
N GLY A 149 14.06 -4.14 0.04
CA GLY A 149 13.90 -2.93 -0.77
C GLY A 149 15.21 -2.55 -1.45
N PRO A 150 16.23 -2.19 -0.68
CA PRO A 150 17.52 -1.77 -1.22
C PRO A 150 18.25 -2.84 -2.03
N LEU A 151 18.18 -4.10 -1.59
CA LEU A 151 18.77 -5.19 -2.37
C LEU A 151 18.10 -5.32 -3.74
N SER A 152 16.78 -5.09 -3.83
CA SER A 152 16.07 -5.18 -5.12
C SER A 152 16.35 -4.00 -6.04
N GLU A 153 16.65 -2.83 -5.50
CA GLU A 153 17.09 -1.67 -6.28
C GLU A 153 18.53 -1.81 -6.79
N GLN A 154 19.38 -2.48 -6.02
CA GLN A 154 20.78 -2.68 -6.40
C GLN A 154 20.98 -3.85 -7.37
N TYR A 155 20.35 -5.00 -7.08
CA TYR A 155 20.59 -6.25 -7.81
C TYR A 155 19.49 -6.57 -8.83
N GLY A 156 18.37 -5.84 -8.78
CA GLY A 156 17.18 -6.07 -9.60
C GLY A 156 16.08 -6.84 -8.86
N ARG A 157 14.87 -6.75 -9.39
CA ARG A 157 13.66 -7.34 -8.76
C ARG A 157 13.66 -8.87 -8.83
N ARG A 158 14.05 -9.42 -10.00
CA ARG A 158 14.01 -10.87 -10.26
C ARG A 158 14.95 -11.67 -9.37
N PRO A 159 16.26 -11.37 -9.22
CA PRO A 159 17.17 -12.14 -8.37
C PRO A 159 16.73 -12.18 -6.92
N ILE A 160 16.20 -11.06 -6.40
CA ILE A 160 15.73 -10.96 -5.02
C ILE A 160 14.43 -11.78 -4.84
N ALA A 161 13.49 -11.71 -5.78
CA ALA A 161 12.29 -12.54 -5.74
C ALA A 161 12.64 -14.05 -5.75
N LEU A 162 13.58 -14.47 -6.61
CA LEU A 162 14.03 -15.86 -6.69
C LEU A 162 14.68 -16.34 -5.39
N SER A 163 15.67 -15.61 -4.89
CA SER A 163 16.41 -16.00 -3.69
C SER A 163 15.52 -16.01 -2.45
N SER A 164 14.68 -14.98 -2.28
CA SER A 164 13.79 -14.88 -1.13
C SER A 164 12.73 -15.99 -1.13
N PHE A 165 12.08 -16.28 -2.26
CA PHE A 165 11.07 -17.34 -2.33
C PHE A 165 11.66 -18.74 -2.18
N ALA A 166 12.85 -18.99 -2.71
CA ALA A 166 13.54 -20.26 -2.50
C ALA A 166 13.76 -20.54 -1.00
N VAL A 167 14.36 -19.57 -0.30
CA VAL A 167 14.66 -19.69 1.13
C VAL A 167 13.36 -19.71 1.97
N TYR A 168 12.37 -18.88 1.62
CA TYR A 168 11.05 -18.90 2.24
C TYR A 168 10.40 -20.29 2.16
N THR A 169 10.43 -20.92 0.98
CA THR A 169 9.90 -22.28 0.78
C THR A 169 10.61 -23.29 1.67
N CYS A 170 11.94 -23.21 1.81
CA CYS A 170 12.70 -24.06 2.73
C CYS A 170 12.25 -23.89 4.19
N PHE A 171 11.95 -22.65 4.64
CA PHE A 171 11.45 -22.44 6.00
C PHE A 171 10.03 -22.96 6.22
N GLN A 172 9.17 -22.99 5.18
CA GLN A 172 7.87 -23.64 5.27
C GLN A 172 8.01 -25.17 5.43
N VAL A 173 8.95 -25.79 4.72
CA VAL A 173 9.32 -27.20 4.95
C VAL A 173 9.82 -27.40 6.37
N GLY A 174 10.66 -26.49 6.86
CA GLY A 174 11.16 -26.50 8.25
C GLY A 174 10.01 -26.46 9.28
N CYS A 175 8.99 -25.63 9.06
CA CYS A 175 7.79 -25.58 9.89
C CYS A 175 7.04 -26.93 9.87
N ALA A 176 6.84 -27.54 8.69
CA ALA A 176 6.15 -28.82 8.54
C ALA A 176 6.86 -29.98 9.26
N LEU A 177 8.19 -29.94 9.31
CA LEU A 177 9.06 -30.96 9.92
C LEU A 177 9.42 -30.64 11.38
N SER A 178 8.95 -29.55 11.96
CA SER A 178 9.27 -29.13 13.32
C SER A 178 8.83 -30.17 14.35
N LYS A 179 9.73 -30.41 15.32
CA LYS A 179 9.52 -31.39 16.40
C LYS A 179 9.38 -30.73 17.78
N ASN A 180 9.63 -29.43 17.88
CA ASN A 180 9.53 -28.68 19.13
C ASN A 180 9.08 -27.24 18.87
N THR A 181 8.58 -26.59 19.92
CA THR A 181 8.07 -25.20 19.89
C THR A 181 9.13 -24.21 19.39
N ALA A 182 10.38 -24.33 19.86
CA ALA A 182 11.43 -23.38 19.49
C ALA A 182 11.72 -23.41 17.98
N SER A 183 11.80 -24.62 17.38
CA SER A 183 12.08 -24.75 15.95
C SER A 183 10.98 -24.12 15.08
N ILE A 184 9.70 -24.37 15.42
CA ILE A 184 8.59 -23.82 14.63
C ILE A 184 8.54 -22.28 14.76
N LEU A 185 8.79 -21.71 15.94
CA LEU A 185 8.81 -20.27 16.15
C LEU A 185 9.95 -19.59 15.38
N VAL A 186 11.16 -20.17 15.41
CA VAL A 186 12.31 -19.66 14.65
C VAL A 186 12.04 -19.72 13.15
N PHE A 187 11.52 -20.85 12.64
CA PHE A 187 11.18 -20.96 11.22
C PHE A 187 10.03 -20.04 10.80
N ARG A 188 9.08 -19.75 11.70
CA ARG A 188 8.03 -18.75 11.46
C ARG A 188 8.64 -17.35 11.30
N PHE A 189 9.52 -16.93 12.21
CA PHE A 189 10.19 -15.61 12.12
C PHE A 189 11.03 -15.48 10.85
N LEU A 190 11.90 -16.46 10.58
CA LEU A 190 12.74 -16.46 9.37
C LEU A 190 11.88 -16.56 8.12
N GLY A 191 10.88 -17.44 8.10
CA GLY A 191 9.91 -17.54 7.01
C GLY A 191 9.21 -16.21 6.73
N GLY A 192 8.79 -15.48 7.76
CA GLY A 192 8.20 -14.14 7.65
C GLY A 192 9.17 -13.11 7.06
N THR A 193 10.43 -13.14 7.50
CA THR A 193 11.48 -12.24 6.99
C THR A 193 11.67 -12.41 5.46
N PHE A 194 11.70 -13.63 4.97
CA PHE A 194 11.85 -13.89 3.54
C PHE A 194 10.55 -13.72 2.76
N ALA A 195 9.40 -14.01 3.36
CA ALA A 195 8.08 -13.73 2.80
C ALA A 195 7.78 -12.23 2.67
N ALA A 196 8.51 -11.37 3.34
CA ALA A 196 8.37 -9.92 3.23
C ALA A 196 8.90 -9.34 1.91
N ALA A 197 9.74 -10.06 1.17
CA ALA A 197 10.29 -9.60 -0.10
C ALA A 197 9.20 -9.22 -1.12
N PRO A 198 8.19 -10.04 -1.43
CA PRO A 198 7.11 -9.64 -2.32
C PRO A 198 6.28 -8.47 -1.78
N LEU A 199 6.04 -8.38 -0.48
CA LEU A 199 5.31 -7.25 0.12
C LEU A 199 6.02 -5.91 -0.13
N THR A 200 7.35 -5.92 -0.15
CA THR A 200 8.18 -4.73 -0.39
C THR A 200 8.33 -4.45 -1.88
N ASN A 201 8.59 -5.49 -2.69
CA ASN A 201 9.04 -5.31 -4.07
C ASN A 201 7.88 -5.26 -5.09
N SER A 202 6.70 -5.80 -4.77
CA SER A 202 5.58 -5.83 -5.73
C SER A 202 5.09 -4.45 -6.13
N GLY A 203 5.08 -3.49 -5.19
CA GLY A 203 4.80 -2.10 -5.51
C GLY A 203 5.81 -1.51 -6.49
N GLY A 204 7.10 -1.82 -6.30
CA GLY A 204 8.18 -1.46 -7.22
C GLY A 204 8.00 -2.09 -8.60
N ILE A 205 7.72 -3.40 -8.68
CA ILE A 205 7.45 -4.08 -9.96
C ILE A 205 6.29 -3.41 -10.71
N ILE A 206 5.20 -3.06 -10.00
CA ILE A 206 4.05 -2.38 -10.61
C ILE A 206 4.43 -0.98 -11.10
N SER A 207 5.23 -0.23 -10.34
CA SER A 207 5.70 1.10 -10.78
C SER A 207 6.71 1.03 -11.93
N ASP A 208 7.49 -0.05 -12.02
CA ASP A 208 8.47 -0.27 -13.09
C ASP A 208 7.81 -0.60 -14.45
N ILE A 209 6.54 -1.08 -14.46
CA ILE A 209 5.83 -1.54 -15.68
C ILE A 209 4.61 -0.69 -16.06
N TRP A 210 4.12 0.17 -15.16
CA TRP A 210 2.94 0.99 -15.40
C TRP A 210 3.25 2.47 -15.31
N ASP A 211 2.80 3.24 -16.32
CA ASP A 211 2.89 4.69 -16.33
C ASP A 211 2.05 5.31 -15.20
N ALA A 212 2.39 6.51 -14.77
CA ALA A 212 1.73 7.22 -13.66
C ALA A 212 0.19 7.29 -13.83
N ASP A 213 -0.31 7.49 -15.06
CA ASP A 213 -1.74 7.61 -15.38
C ASP A 213 -2.50 6.29 -15.24
N THR A 214 -1.87 5.16 -15.56
CA THR A 214 -2.51 3.83 -15.60
C THR A 214 -2.23 2.99 -14.36
N ARG A 215 -1.18 3.33 -13.60
CA ARG A 215 -0.72 2.63 -12.40
C ARG A 215 -1.79 2.53 -11.30
N GLY A 216 -2.65 3.57 -11.18
CA GLY A 216 -3.69 3.61 -10.15
C GLY A 216 -4.63 2.42 -10.19
N LEU A 217 -5.04 1.97 -11.38
CA LEU A 217 -5.91 0.80 -11.56
C LEU A 217 -5.18 -0.51 -11.16
N ALA A 218 -3.93 -0.66 -11.58
CA ALA A 218 -3.12 -1.83 -11.25
C ALA A 218 -2.88 -1.95 -9.73
N LEU A 219 -2.56 -0.84 -9.07
CA LEU A 219 -2.40 -0.78 -7.62
C LEU A 219 -3.71 -1.09 -6.87
N ALA A 220 -4.86 -0.64 -7.38
CA ALA A 220 -6.15 -0.97 -6.77
C ALA A 220 -6.42 -2.47 -6.77
N PHE A 221 -6.20 -3.16 -7.88
CA PHE A 221 -6.30 -4.63 -7.95
C PHE A 221 -5.27 -5.31 -7.04
N PHE A 222 -4.04 -4.85 -7.06
CA PHE A 222 -2.97 -5.38 -6.21
C PHE A 222 -3.32 -5.27 -4.71
N THR A 223 -3.99 -4.19 -4.30
CA THR A 223 -4.35 -3.95 -2.89
C THR A 223 -5.28 -5.02 -2.32
N LEU A 224 -6.00 -5.77 -3.15
CA LEU A 224 -6.81 -6.90 -2.66
C LEU A 224 -5.97 -8.05 -2.12
N ALA A 225 -4.79 -8.30 -2.67
CA ALA A 225 -3.96 -9.45 -2.32
C ALA A 225 -3.53 -9.48 -0.83
N PRO A 226 -3.01 -8.39 -0.23
CA PRO A 226 -2.63 -8.37 1.17
C PRO A 226 -3.79 -8.55 2.16
N PHE A 227 -5.04 -8.32 1.74
CA PHE A 227 -6.24 -8.53 2.59
C PHE A 227 -6.94 -9.86 2.33
N ALA A 228 -6.78 -10.45 1.15
CA ALA A 228 -7.31 -11.77 0.84
C ALA A 228 -6.66 -12.86 1.69
N GLY A 229 -5.33 -12.81 1.87
CA GLY A 229 -4.59 -13.77 2.68
C GLY A 229 -5.12 -13.93 4.10
N PRO A 230 -5.17 -12.83 4.89
CA PRO A 230 -5.70 -12.83 6.24
C PRO A 230 -7.12 -13.39 6.36
N SER A 231 -7.96 -13.18 5.37
CA SER A 231 -9.35 -13.65 5.40
C SER A 231 -9.48 -15.12 4.99
N LEU A 232 -8.70 -15.58 4.03
CA LEU A 232 -8.76 -16.96 3.53
C LEU A 232 -7.98 -17.95 4.40
N GLY A 233 -6.92 -17.49 5.07
CA GLY A 233 -6.05 -18.36 5.87
C GLY A 233 -6.80 -19.13 6.95
N PRO A 234 -7.50 -18.46 7.88
CA PRO A 234 -8.27 -19.13 8.93
C PRO A 234 -9.35 -20.07 8.40
N THR A 235 -9.96 -19.73 7.26
CA THR A 235 -10.95 -20.58 6.61
C THR A 235 -10.33 -21.91 6.19
N VAL A 236 -9.24 -21.86 5.45
CA VAL A 236 -8.58 -23.09 4.98
C VAL A 236 -8.00 -23.89 6.14
N GLY A 237 -7.28 -23.24 7.06
CA GLY A 237 -6.70 -23.88 8.24
C GLY A 237 -7.78 -24.54 9.12
N GLY A 238 -8.89 -23.84 9.34
CA GLY A 238 -10.02 -24.35 10.13
C GLY A 238 -10.70 -25.57 9.51
N PHE A 239 -10.94 -25.58 8.20
CA PHE A 239 -11.51 -26.77 7.54
C PHE A 239 -10.53 -27.94 7.48
N MET A 240 -9.23 -27.73 7.39
CA MET A 240 -8.25 -28.82 7.50
C MET A 240 -8.31 -29.48 8.89
N VAL A 241 -8.53 -28.69 9.95
CA VAL A 241 -8.74 -29.22 11.31
C VAL A 241 -10.02 -30.04 11.40
N VAL A 242 -11.14 -29.52 10.88
CA VAL A 242 -12.42 -30.26 10.88
C VAL A 242 -12.33 -31.56 10.09
N ALA A 243 -11.56 -31.59 9.02
CA ALA A 243 -11.29 -32.79 8.24
C ALA A 243 -10.36 -33.80 8.95
N GLY A 244 -9.89 -33.52 10.17
CA GLY A 244 -8.99 -34.41 10.92
C GLY A 244 -7.58 -34.52 10.33
N VAL A 245 -7.19 -33.57 9.49
CA VAL A 245 -5.87 -33.56 8.84
C VAL A 245 -4.83 -33.07 9.85
N SER A 246 -3.67 -33.73 9.91
CA SER A 246 -2.58 -33.29 10.79
C SER A 246 -2.20 -31.84 10.48
N TRP A 247 -1.94 -31.05 11.54
CA TRP A 247 -1.49 -29.64 11.42
C TRP A 247 -0.26 -29.47 10.51
N ARG A 248 0.59 -30.50 10.36
CA ARG A 248 1.75 -30.48 9.46
C ARG A 248 1.35 -30.25 8.01
N TRP A 249 0.18 -30.73 7.58
CA TRP A 249 -0.33 -30.54 6.23
C TRP A 249 -0.66 -29.08 5.92
N VAL A 250 -0.95 -28.25 6.92
CA VAL A 250 -1.09 -26.79 6.73
C VAL A 250 0.22 -26.19 6.20
N PHE A 251 1.35 -26.59 6.79
CA PHE A 251 2.66 -26.12 6.32
C PHE A 251 3.10 -26.79 5.00
N TRP A 252 2.70 -28.04 4.75
CA TRP A 252 2.90 -28.64 3.44
C TRP A 252 2.09 -27.96 2.34
N LEU A 253 0.85 -27.55 2.61
CA LEU A 253 0.03 -26.77 1.70
C LEU A 253 0.72 -25.42 1.39
N LEU A 254 1.25 -24.75 2.41
CA LEU A 254 2.02 -23.51 2.23
C LEU A 254 3.29 -23.76 1.39
N THR A 255 3.98 -24.87 1.63
CA THR A 255 5.17 -25.27 0.86
C THR A 255 4.81 -25.50 -0.62
N MET A 256 3.72 -26.21 -0.90
CA MET A 256 3.25 -26.43 -2.27
C MET A 256 2.86 -25.12 -2.94
N PHE A 257 2.13 -24.24 -2.25
CA PHE A 257 1.75 -22.95 -2.79
C PHE A 257 2.97 -22.07 -3.04
N ALA A 258 3.92 -22.00 -2.09
CA ALA A 258 5.19 -21.29 -2.27
C ALA A 258 6.02 -21.88 -3.42
N GLY A 259 6.05 -23.21 -3.55
CA GLY A 259 6.72 -23.90 -4.65
C GLY A 259 6.14 -23.55 -6.02
N VAL A 260 4.82 -23.53 -6.16
CA VAL A 260 4.15 -23.07 -7.39
C VAL A 260 4.52 -21.61 -7.71
N CYS A 261 4.46 -20.72 -6.71
CA CYS A 261 4.89 -19.33 -6.88
C CYS A 261 6.36 -19.24 -7.32
N PHE A 262 7.24 -20.03 -6.70
CA PHE A 262 8.66 -20.08 -7.06
C PHE A 262 8.87 -20.53 -8.51
N VAL A 263 8.18 -21.58 -8.95
CA VAL A 263 8.22 -22.04 -10.34
C VAL A 263 7.75 -20.95 -11.30
N LEU A 264 6.66 -20.24 -10.97
CA LEU A 264 6.18 -19.12 -11.77
C LEU A 264 7.23 -17.99 -11.84
N ILE A 265 7.89 -17.65 -10.72
CA ILE A 265 8.97 -16.64 -10.73
C ILE A 265 10.11 -17.08 -11.65
N VAL A 266 10.57 -18.34 -11.55
CA VAL A 266 11.70 -18.86 -12.36
C VAL A 266 11.43 -18.70 -13.84
N PHE A 267 10.24 -19.11 -14.31
CA PHE A 267 9.94 -19.20 -15.73
C PHE A 267 9.30 -17.95 -16.32
N THR A 268 8.62 -17.12 -15.53
CA THR A 268 7.76 -16.08 -16.10
C THR A 268 8.05 -14.67 -15.60
N LEU A 269 8.79 -14.49 -14.50
CA LEU A 269 9.16 -13.16 -14.03
C LEU A 269 10.44 -12.69 -14.74
N PRO A 270 10.37 -11.72 -15.66
CA PRO A 270 11.55 -11.07 -16.21
C PRO A 270 12.13 -10.07 -15.20
N GLU A 271 13.31 -9.53 -15.49
CA GLU A 271 13.77 -8.33 -14.77
C GLU A 271 12.91 -7.14 -15.17
N THR A 272 12.48 -6.34 -14.19
CA THR A 272 11.63 -5.17 -14.39
C THR A 272 12.31 -3.87 -14.00
N HIS A 273 13.40 -3.91 -13.23
CA HIS A 273 14.10 -2.74 -12.76
C HIS A 273 14.93 -2.12 -13.89
N ALA A 274 14.48 -0.99 -14.43
CA ALA A 274 15.08 -0.31 -15.56
C ALA A 274 16.60 -0.02 -15.38
N PRO A 275 17.09 0.51 -14.22
CA PRO A 275 18.52 0.72 -14.01
C PRO A 275 19.35 -0.57 -14.09
N THR A 276 18.82 -1.69 -13.58
CA THR A 276 19.51 -2.99 -13.66
C THR A 276 19.57 -3.51 -15.10
N LEU A 277 18.50 -3.31 -15.89
CA LEU A 277 18.47 -3.68 -17.31
C LEU A 277 19.50 -2.88 -18.10
N LEU A 278 19.65 -1.58 -17.84
CA LEU A 278 20.68 -0.74 -18.46
C LEU A 278 22.10 -1.21 -18.09
N VAL A 279 22.36 -1.60 -16.84
CA VAL A 279 23.64 -2.21 -16.44
C VAL A 279 23.91 -3.50 -17.20
N GLN A 280 22.90 -4.37 -17.36
CA GLN A 280 23.06 -5.59 -18.13
C GLN A 280 23.33 -5.30 -19.61
N ARG A 281 22.69 -4.27 -20.18
CA ARG A 281 22.91 -3.81 -21.54
C ARG A 281 24.31 -3.25 -21.71
N ALA A 282 24.79 -2.39 -20.79
CA ALA A 282 26.15 -1.86 -20.79
C ALA A 282 27.20 -3.00 -20.77
N LYS A 283 27.00 -4.01 -19.90
CA LYS A 283 27.85 -5.20 -19.84
C LYS A 283 27.85 -6.00 -21.14
N ARG A 284 26.71 -6.13 -21.81
CA ARG A 284 26.59 -6.80 -23.12
C ARG A 284 27.34 -6.01 -24.20
N LEU A 285 27.16 -4.68 -24.25
CA LEU A 285 27.84 -3.81 -25.21
C LEU A 285 29.36 -3.85 -25.03
N ARG A 286 29.86 -3.74 -23.80
CA ARG A 286 31.30 -3.89 -23.48
C ARG A 286 31.88 -5.22 -24.01
N LYS A 287 31.10 -6.31 -23.83
CA LYS A 287 31.52 -7.65 -24.30
C LYS A 287 31.48 -7.78 -25.83
N GLN A 288 30.53 -7.12 -26.50
CA GLN A 288 30.36 -7.21 -27.95
C GLN A 288 31.33 -6.28 -28.71
N THR A 289 31.53 -5.06 -28.21
CA THR A 289 32.38 -4.04 -28.86
C THR A 289 33.84 -4.11 -28.44
N GLY A 290 34.15 -4.74 -27.30
CA GLY A 290 35.45 -4.72 -26.66
C GLY A 290 35.81 -3.36 -26.03
N ASP A 291 34.87 -2.39 -26.02
CA ASP A 291 35.07 -1.04 -25.52
C ASP A 291 34.59 -0.92 -24.08
N SER A 292 35.49 -0.64 -23.14
CA SER A 292 35.19 -0.51 -21.70
C SER A 292 34.50 0.80 -21.33
N ARG A 293 34.37 1.76 -22.25
CA ARG A 293 33.78 3.09 -22.01
C ARG A 293 32.24 3.03 -21.81
N TRP A 294 31.56 2.02 -22.35
CA TRP A 294 30.12 1.87 -22.14
C TRP A 294 29.76 1.73 -20.67
N TRP A 295 28.84 2.56 -20.16
CA TRP A 295 28.42 2.56 -18.76
C TRP A 295 26.92 2.83 -18.59
N ALA A 296 26.39 2.43 -17.44
CA ALA A 296 25.00 2.72 -17.04
C ALA A 296 24.99 3.61 -15.77
N PRO A 297 23.98 4.48 -15.58
CA PRO A 297 23.93 5.42 -14.45
C PRO A 297 24.12 4.76 -13.08
N LEU A 298 23.51 3.59 -12.86
CA LEU A 298 23.63 2.84 -11.61
C LEU A 298 25.10 2.38 -11.30
N GLU A 299 25.96 2.25 -12.31
CA GLU A 299 27.37 1.84 -12.13
C GLU A 299 28.25 2.97 -11.59
N LYS A 300 27.83 4.23 -11.75
CA LYS A 300 28.56 5.41 -11.26
C LYS A 300 28.15 5.85 -9.84
N GLU A 301 27.16 5.22 -9.25
CA GLU A 301 26.75 5.50 -7.87
C GLU A 301 27.74 4.88 -6.86
N ASP A 302 28.88 5.53 -6.65
CA ASP A 302 29.92 5.14 -5.67
C ASP A 302 29.49 5.51 -4.24
N LEU A 303 28.41 4.92 -3.74
CA LEU A 303 28.04 5.04 -2.34
C LEU A 303 28.81 4.01 -1.52
N THR A 304 29.52 4.47 -0.48
CA THR A 304 30.15 3.56 0.51
C THR A 304 29.07 2.75 1.25
N ILE A 305 29.43 1.55 1.70
CA ILE A 305 28.51 0.66 2.45
C ILE A 305 27.88 1.40 3.64
N THR A 306 28.64 2.24 4.34
CA THR A 306 28.16 3.03 5.47
C THR A 306 27.09 4.06 5.05
N GLN A 307 27.33 4.79 3.96
CA GLN A 307 26.35 5.75 3.42
C GLN A 307 25.08 5.05 2.93
N ARG A 308 25.22 3.87 2.32
CA ARG A 308 24.08 3.04 1.92
C ARG A 308 23.26 2.59 3.13
N LEU A 309 23.91 2.07 4.18
CA LEU A 309 23.23 1.66 5.41
C LEU A 309 22.54 2.84 6.11
N GLU A 310 23.16 4.02 6.13
CA GLU A 310 22.55 5.23 6.68
C GLU A 310 21.30 5.62 5.89
N THR A 311 21.38 5.65 4.56
CA THR A 311 20.25 5.98 3.69
C THR A 311 19.12 4.97 3.81
N ILE A 312 19.43 3.68 3.94
CA ILE A 312 18.46 2.59 3.94
C ILE A 312 17.81 2.42 5.32
N VAL A 313 18.62 2.46 6.40
CA VAL A 313 18.15 2.14 7.75
C VAL A 313 17.83 3.40 8.53
N ALA A 314 18.75 4.35 8.60
CA ALA A 314 18.59 5.51 9.49
C ALA A 314 17.64 6.57 8.91
N ARG A 315 17.73 6.84 7.60
CA ARG A 315 16.94 7.88 6.93
C ARG A 315 15.41 7.69 7.07
N PRO A 316 14.82 6.50 6.83
CA PRO A 316 13.38 6.29 6.99
C PRO A 316 12.87 6.62 8.39
N PHE A 317 13.60 6.20 9.45
CA PHE A 317 13.20 6.48 10.82
C PHE A 317 13.44 7.94 11.22
N LYS A 318 14.54 8.54 10.73
CA LYS A 318 14.79 9.98 10.93
C LYS A 318 13.68 10.84 10.33
N ILE A 319 13.24 10.53 9.11
CA ILE A 319 12.12 11.22 8.46
C ILE A 319 10.83 10.99 9.26
N LEU A 320 10.54 9.77 9.68
CA LEU A 320 9.34 9.43 10.45
C LEU A 320 9.23 10.26 11.73
N ILE A 321 10.33 10.47 12.45
CA ILE A 321 10.32 11.22 13.72
C ILE A 321 10.24 12.73 13.45
N LEU A 322 10.87 13.21 12.40
CA LEU A 322 10.91 14.65 12.08
C LEU A 322 9.66 15.18 11.39
N GLU A 323 8.88 14.30 10.74
CA GLU A 323 7.70 14.66 9.95
C GLU A 323 6.40 14.27 10.68
N PRO A 324 5.70 15.22 11.34
CA PRO A 324 4.47 14.93 12.08
C PRO A 324 3.36 14.36 11.19
N MET A 325 3.32 14.78 9.92
CA MET A 325 2.38 14.28 8.92
C MET A 325 2.60 12.79 8.67
N LEU A 326 3.85 12.37 8.42
CA LEU A 326 4.20 10.97 8.21
C LEU A 326 3.94 10.14 9.47
N LEU A 327 4.28 10.67 10.65
CA LEU A 327 4.08 10.00 11.93
C LEU A 327 2.59 9.72 12.19
N SER A 328 1.72 10.73 12.02
CA SER A 328 0.28 10.58 12.25
C SER A 328 -0.36 9.56 11.31
N ILE A 329 0.00 9.57 10.04
CA ILE A 329 -0.46 8.59 9.05
C ILE A 329 0.05 7.20 9.42
N THR A 330 1.33 7.07 9.76
CA THR A 330 1.94 5.81 10.14
C THR A 330 1.26 5.19 11.36
N LEU A 331 0.98 5.97 12.39
CA LEU A 331 0.27 5.51 13.58
C LEU A 331 -1.16 5.04 13.25
N TYR A 332 -1.88 5.79 12.43
CA TYR A 332 -3.23 5.41 12.02
C TYR A 332 -3.24 4.10 11.23
N MET A 333 -2.41 4.01 10.19
CA MET A 333 -2.29 2.77 9.40
C MET A 333 -1.83 1.57 10.23
N SER A 334 -0.93 1.81 11.18
CA SER A 334 -0.41 0.76 12.08
C SER A 334 -1.50 0.25 13.02
N PHE A 335 -2.31 1.13 13.59
CA PHE A 335 -3.44 0.76 14.42
C PHE A 335 -4.47 -0.07 13.62
N VAL A 336 -4.85 0.40 12.42
CA VAL A 336 -5.79 -0.33 11.55
C VAL A 336 -5.27 -1.74 11.23
N TYR A 337 -3.99 -1.86 10.91
CA TYR A 337 -3.36 -3.15 10.62
C TYR A 337 -3.24 -4.05 11.86
N GLY A 338 -2.87 -3.47 13.00
CA GLY A 338 -2.83 -4.18 14.28
C GLY A 338 -4.20 -4.75 14.66
N CYS A 339 -5.26 -3.95 14.50
CA CYS A 339 -6.63 -4.41 14.72
C CYS A 339 -7.03 -5.58 13.82
N LEU A 340 -6.61 -5.57 12.54
CA LEU A 340 -6.87 -6.68 11.62
C LEU A 340 -6.25 -7.99 12.15
N TYR A 341 -5.01 -7.94 12.63
CA TYR A 341 -4.34 -9.13 13.18
C TYR A 341 -4.88 -9.53 14.55
N LEU A 342 -5.34 -8.57 15.35
CA LEU A 342 -6.00 -8.82 16.63
C LEU A 342 -7.29 -9.66 16.46
N MET A 343 -8.01 -9.48 15.33
CA MET A 343 -9.22 -10.27 15.05
C MET A 343 -8.97 -11.78 14.95
N PHE A 344 -7.73 -12.22 14.64
CA PHE A 344 -7.40 -13.66 14.63
C PHE A 344 -7.55 -14.32 16.01
N GLU A 345 -7.39 -13.54 17.09
CA GLU A 345 -7.61 -14.00 18.46
C GLU A 345 -9.05 -13.72 18.93
N ALA A 346 -9.61 -12.57 18.53
CA ALA A 346 -10.95 -12.16 18.95
C ALA A 346 -12.08 -13.01 18.36
N TYR A 347 -11.98 -13.40 17.08
CA TYR A 347 -13.01 -14.18 16.39
C TYR A 347 -13.19 -15.58 16.99
N PRO A 348 -12.14 -16.37 17.29
CA PRO A 348 -12.30 -17.63 18.01
C PRO A 348 -13.01 -17.48 19.35
N ILE A 349 -12.75 -16.42 20.12
CA ILE A 349 -13.42 -16.18 21.41
C ILE A 349 -14.92 -15.97 21.21
N VAL A 350 -15.32 -15.17 20.22
CA VAL A 350 -16.73 -14.87 19.96
C VAL A 350 -17.44 -16.03 19.26
N PHE A 351 -16.85 -16.58 18.20
CA PHE A 351 -17.53 -17.54 17.34
C PHE A 351 -17.32 -19.00 17.76
N THR A 352 -16.10 -19.40 18.19
CA THR A 352 -15.87 -20.77 18.65
C THR A 352 -16.36 -20.96 20.09
N VAL A 353 -15.95 -20.08 21.01
CA VAL A 353 -16.33 -20.22 22.43
C VAL A 353 -17.75 -19.72 22.66
N GLY A 354 -18.11 -18.55 22.13
CA GLY A 354 -19.44 -17.93 22.37
C GLY A 354 -20.55 -18.62 21.60
N HIS A 355 -20.42 -18.82 20.29
CA HIS A 355 -21.47 -19.41 19.44
C HIS A 355 -21.27 -20.91 19.18
N HIS A 356 -20.27 -21.56 19.77
CA HIS A 356 -20.00 -23.01 19.67
C HIS A 356 -19.75 -23.48 18.22
N LEU A 357 -19.18 -22.62 17.34
CA LEU A 357 -18.86 -23.00 16.00
C LEU A 357 -17.57 -23.85 15.97
N ASN A 358 -17.50 -24.79 15.02
CA ASN A 358 -16.26 -25.50 14.76
C ASN A 358 -15.20 -24.59 14.09
N ALA A 359 -13.94 -24.99 14.10
CA ALA A 359 -12.83 -24.20 13.56
C ALA A 359 -13.03 -23.78 12.09
N GLY A 360 -13.64 -24.63 11.27
CA GLY A 360 -13.91 -24.34 9.85
C GLY A 360 -14.95 -23.23 9.67
N LEU A 361 -16.07 -23.32 10.41
CA LEU A 361 -17.12 -22.31 10.38
C LEU A 361 -16.64 -20.99 10.99
N THR A 362 -15.85 -21.04 12.06
CA THR A 362 -15.17 -19.84 12.60
C THR A 362 -14.24 -19.21 11.58
N GLY A 363 -13.51 -20.00 10.80
CA GLY A 363 -12.70 -19.49 9.69
C GLY A 363 -13.53 -18.78 8.62
N LEU A 364 -14.75 -19.29 8.30
CA LEU A 364 -15.66 -18.64 7.34
C LEU A 364 -16.13 -17.25 7.79
N THR A 365 -16.16 -16.96 9.10
CA THR A 365 -16.57 -15.63 9.60
C THR A 365 -15.60 -14.51 9.21
N PHE A 366 -14.40 -14.85 8.72
CA PHE A 366 -13.46 -13.88 8.15
C PHE A 366 -13.76 -13.50 6.68
N LEU A 367 -14.56 -14.28 5.94
CA LEU A 367 -14.87 -14.00 4.55
C LEU A 367 -15.57 -12.66 4.31
N PRO A 368 -16.50 -12.19 5.17
CA PRO A 368 -17.08 -10.85 5.00
C PRO A 368 -16.03 -9.73 4.95
N ILE A 369 -14.89 -9.87 5.66
CA ILE A 369 -13.79 -8.90 5.57
C ILE A 369 -13.23 -8.85 4.14
N PHE A 370 -13.02 -10.00 3.52
CA PHE A 370 -12.56 -10.07 2.12
C PHE A 370 -13.60 -9.52 1.15
N VAL A 371 -14.87 -9.91 1.30
CA VAL A 371 -15.96 -9.40 0.45
C VAL A 371 -16.10 -7.89 0.59
N GLY A 372 -16.02 -7.35 1.81
CA GLY A 372 -15.99 -5.91 2.06
C GLY A 372 -14.82 -5.22 1.38
N GLY A 373 -13.63 -5.83 1.43
CA GLY A 373 -12.45 -5.36 0.72
C GLY A 373 -12.64 -5.33 -0.80
N CYS A 374 -13.25 -6.38 -1.38
CA CYS A 374 -13.61 -6.40 -2.80
C CYS A 374 -14.59 -5.27 -3.15
N ILE A 375 -15.65 -5.08 -2.35
CA ILE A 375 -16.61 -3.98 -2.55
C ILE A 375 -15.89 -2.63 -2.48
N GLY A 376 -14.99 -2.45 -1.52
CA GLY A 376 -14.16 -1.23 -1.40
C GLY A 376 -13.29 -0.99 -2.62
N CYS A 377 -12.61 -2.03 -3.13
CA CYS A 377 -11.79 -1.94 -4.33
C CYS A 377 -12.62 -1.59 -5.58
N PHE A 378 -13.73 -2.28 -5.80
CA PHE A 378 -14.64 -1.96 -6.91
C PHE A 378 -15.24 -0.56 -6.77
N GLY A 379 -15.63 -0.16 -5.55
CA GLY A 379 -16.08 1.21 -5.27
C GLY A 379 -15.03 2.26 -5.61
N TYR A 380 -13.76 2.01 -5.28
CA TYR A 380 -12.66 2.87 -5.67
C TYR A 380 -12.51 2.96 -7.20
N ILE A 381 -12.50 1.83 -7.90
CA ILE A 381 -12.31 1.77 -9.35
C ILE A 381 -13.47 2.42 -10.10
N LEU A 382 -14.71 2.16 -9.68
CA LEU A 382 -15.91 2.62 -10.42
C LEU A 382 -16.29 4.05 -10.10
N TYR A 383 -16.04 4.51 -8.86
CA TYR A 383 -16.50 5.82 -8.39
C TYR A 383 -15.34 6.81 -8.23
N TRP A 384 -14.29 6.44 -7.46
CA TRP A 384 -13.25 7.40 -7.07
C TRP A 384 -12.21 7.64 -8.16
N ASN A 385 -11.75 6.58 -8.81
CA ASN A 385 -10.74 6.69 -9.86
C ASN A 385 -11.18 7.57 -11.05
N PRO A 386 -12.44 7.50 -11.56
CA PRO A 386 -12.92 8.43 -12.57
C PRO A 386 -12.96 9.90 -12.12
N ILE A 387 -13.28 10.15 -10.85
CA ILE A 387 -13.23 11.50 -10.25
C ILE A 387 -11.80 12.02 -10.27
N TYR A 388 -10.86 11.21 -9.81
CA TYR A 388 -9.44 11.57 -9.79
C TYR A 388 -8.89 11.87 -11.20
N ILE A 389 -9.23 11.04 -12.21
CA ILE A 389 -8.84 11.28 -13.60
C ILE A 389 -9.42 12.60 -14.14
N ARG A 390 -10.66 12.95 -13.76
CA ARG A 390 -11.24 14.26 -14.14
C ARG A 390 -10.49 15.42 -13.49
N LEU A 391 -10.17 15.29 -12.19
CA LEU A 391 -9.39 16.28 -11.47
C LEU A 391 -7.98 16.42 -12.07
N SER A 392 -7.31 15.33 -12.40
CA SER A 392 -6.00 15.36 -13.05
C SER A 392 -6.03 16.15 -14.36
N LYS A 393 -7.10 16.00 -15.17
CA LYS A 393 -7.27 16.80 -16.40
C LYS A 393 -7.56 18.28 -16.12
N GLN A 394 -8.23 18.61 -15.02
CA GLN A 394 -8.52 20.00 -14.64
C GLN A 394 -7.29 20.74 -14.10
N TYR A 395 -6.44 20.02 -13.36
CA TYR A 395 -5.20 20.59 -12.80
C TYR A 395 -4.03 20.59 -13.77
N ALA A 396 -4.12 19.82 -14.88
CA ALA A 396 -3.05 19.75 -15.88
C ALA A 396 -2.65 21.15 -16.40
N PRO A 397 -1.34 21.47 -16.47
CA PRO A 397 -0.18 20.60 -16.32
C PRO A 397 0.28 20.38 -14.86
N ALA A 398 -0.24 21.11 -13.88
CA ALA A 398 0.12 20.92 -12.47
C ALA A 398 -0.42 19.60 -11.93
N PRO A 399 0.28 18.95 -10.98
CA PRO A 399 -0.21 17.75 -10.33
C PRO A 399 -1.42 18.07 -9.43
N VAL A 400 -2.32 17.10 -9.27
CA VAL A 400 -3.46 17.20 -8.35
C VAL A 400 -2.91 17.29 -6.91
N PRO A 401 -3.40 18.23 -6.08
CA PRO A 401 -3.00 18.30 -4.68
C PRO A 401 -3.18 16.95 -3.96
N PRO A 402 -2.17 16.46 -3.24
CA PRO A 402 -2.23 15.16 -2.56
C PRO A 402 -3.43 15.00 -1.62
N GLU A 403 -3.92 16.09 -1.05
CA GLU A 403 -5.03 16.15 -0.10
C GLU A 403 -6.34 15.57 -0.65
N PHE A 404 -6.53 15.54 -1.98
CA PHE A 404 -7.68 14.88 -2.61
C PHE A 404 -7.69 13.35 -2.39
N ARG A 405 -6.52 12.73 -2.12
CA ARG A 405 -6.44 11.31 -1.78
C ARG A 405 -7.06 10.98 -0.43
N LEU A 406 -7.13 11.97 0.48
CA LEU A 406 -7.64 11.78 1.84
C LEU A 406 -9.18 11.70 1.91
N ASP A 407 -9.89 12.13 0.87
CA ASP A 407 -11.35 12.16 0.88
C ASP A 407 -11.96 10.77 1.14
N ILE A 408 -11.43 9.72 0.50
CA ILE A 408 -11.89 8.35 0.75
C ILE A 408 -11.66 7.91 2.20
N CYS A 409 -10.58 8.37 2.83
CA CYS A 409 -10.27 8.05 4.22
C CYS A 409 -11.26 8.71 5.19
N MET A 410 -11.78 9.90 4.84
CA MET A 410 -12.77 10.61 5.66
C MET A 410 -14.11 9.85 5.74
N TYR A 411 -14.49 9.14 4.68
CA TYR A 411 -15.67 8.25 4.70
C TYR A 411 -15.38 6.92 5.39
N ALA A 412 -14.20 6.37 5.18
CA ALA A 412 -13.83 5.05 5.69
C ALA A 412 -13.49 5.05 7.20
N GLY A 413 -12.92 6.14 7.72
CA GLY A 413 -12.53 6.25 9.13
C GLY A 413 -13.69 6.01 10.12
N PRO A 414 -14.81 6.75 10.01
CA PRO A 414 -15.99 6.51 10.83
C PRO A 414 -16.55 5.08 10.68
N GLY A 415 -16.56 4.55 9.44
CA GLY A 415 -16.96 3.17 9.15
C GLY A 415 -16.11 2.15 9.90
N PHE A 416 -14.80 2.34 9.92
CA PHE A 416 -13.86 1.48 10.65
C PHE A 416 -14.12 1.51 12.16
N ALA A 417 -14.34 2.68 12.76
CA ALA A 417 -14.67 2.81 14.17
C ALA A 417 -16.02 2.14 14.50
N LEU A 418 -17.05 2.35 13.67
CA LEU A 418 -18.37 1.75 13.84
C LEU A 418 -18.32 0.22 13.86
N THR A 419 -17.40 -0.39 13.10
CA THR A 419 -17.23 -1.85 13.05
C THR A 419 -17.00 -2.46 14.43
N PHE A 420 -16.18 -1.84 15.26
CA PHE A 420 -15.85 -2.35 16.59
C PHE A 420 -17.02 -2.24 17.57
N PHE A 421 -17.77 -1.14 17.52
CA PHE A 421 -18.99 -1.01 18.31
C PHE A 421 -20.01 -2.04 17.85
N TRP A 422 -20.23 -2.18 16.54
CA TRP A 422 -21.14 -3.18 16.01
C TRP A 422 -20.72 -4.59 16.43
N PHE A 423 -19.47 -4.99 16.17
CA PHE A 423 -18.96 -6.30 16.55
C PHE A 423 -19.11 -6.56 18.06
N GLY A 424 -18.63 -5.64 18.92
CA GLY A 424 -18.66 -5.82 20.36
C GLY A 424 -20.06 -5.94 20.95
N TRP A 425 -21.01 -5.12 20.46
CA TRP A 425 -22.38 -5.11 21.02
C TRP A 425 -23.31 -6.19 20.43
N THR A 426 -22.86 -6.90 19.41
CA THR A 426 -23.59 -8.05 18.84
C THR A 426 -22.92 -9.41 19.12
N SER A 427 -21.80 -9.43 19.86
CA SER A 427 -21.02 -10.65 20.16
C SER A 427 -21.61 -11.54 21.27
N TYR A 428 -22.89 -11.38 21.60
CA TYR A 428 -23.54 -12.22 22.60
C TYR A 428 -24.05 -13.53 22.01
N PRO A 429 -24.00 -14.64 22.77
CA PRO A 429 -24.51 -15.95 22.33
C PRO A 429 -25.98 -15.95 21.91
N GLU A 430 -26.81 -15.07 22.51
CA GLU A 430 -28.23 -14.95 22.19
C GLU A 430 -28.49 -14.19 20.87
N VAL A 431 -27.54 -13.42 20.41
CA VAL A 431 -27.65 -12.66 19.16
C VAL A 431 -27.30 -13.58 17.98
N SER A 432 -28.02 -13.43 16.86
CA SER A 432 -27.69 -14.18 15.64
C SER A 432 -26.23 -13.99 15.23
N LEU A 433 -25.52 -15.08 14.93
CA LEU A 433 -24.13 -15.08 14.52
C LEU A 433 -23.84 -14.18 13.29
N TRP A 434 -24.88 -13.93 12.46
CA TRP A 434 -24.77 -13.05 11.30
C TRP A 434 -24.50 -11.59 11.69
N ALA A 435 -24.99 -11.16 12.86
CA ALA A 435 -24.84 -9.76 13.27
C ALA A 435 -23.37 -9.39 13.54
N PRO A 436 -22.58 -10.07 14.39
CA PRO A 436 -21.17 -9.77 14.54
C PRO A 436 -20.37 -10.09 13.29
N MET A 437 -20.74 -11.11 12.49
CA MET A 437 -20.06 -11.50 11.27
C MET A 437 -20.15 -10.40 10.19
N MET A 438 -21.32 -9.76 10.02
CA MET A 438 -21.51 -8.70 9.02
C MET A 438 -20.74 -7.41 9.33
N SER A 439 -20.33 -7.18 10.57
CA SER A 439 -19.42 -6.08 10.92
C SER A 439 -18.09 -6.19 10.14
N GLY A 440 -17.64 -7.41 9.87
CA GLY A 440 -16.45 -7.69 9.06
C GLY A 440 -16.53 -7.13 7.64
N LEU A 441 -17.72 -7.05 7.04
CA LEU A 441 -17.90 -6.48 5.70
C LEU A 441 -17.57 -4.98 5.69
N VAL A 442 -18.08 -4.24 6.69
CA VAL A 442 -17.76 -2.80 6.84
C VAL A 442 -16.29 -2.60 7.19
N MET A 443 -15.73 -3.50 8.02
CA MET A 443 -14.31 -3.48 8.34
C MET A 443 -13.44 -3.61 7.09
N GLY A 444 -13.69 -4.63 6.27
CA GLY A 444 -12.91 -4.86 5.05
C GLY A 444 -12.99 -3.71 4.05
N PHE A 445 -14.20 -3.17 3.83
CA PHE A 445 -14.41 -1.98 3.01
C PHE A 445 -13.58 -0.79 3.52
N SER A 446 -13.69 -0.50 4.81
CA SER A 446 -13.04 0.65 5.44
C SER A 446 -11.52 0.52 5.42
N VAL A 447 -10.99 -0.67 5.71
CA VAL A 447 -9.55 -0.94 5.70
C VAL A 447 -8.96 -0.68 4.31
N VAL A 448 -9.58 -1.21 3.24
CA VAL A 448 -9.09 -1.00 1.86
C VAL A 448 -9.08 0.49 1.50
N TRP A 449 -10.14 1.24 1.81
CA TRP A 449 -10.20 2.67 1.51
C TRP A 449 -9.20 3.50 2.32
N ILE A 450 -9.02 3.20 3.61
CA ILE A 450 -8.00 3.86 4.44
C ILE A 450 -6.60 3.63 3.86
N PHE A 451 -6.27 2.36 3.53
CA PHE A 451 -4.95 2.05 2.99
C PHE A 451 -4.73 2.66 1.60
N LEU A 452 -5.69 2.55 0.68
CA LEU A 452 -5.59 3.17 -0.65
C LEU A 452 -5.40 4.68 -0.57
N GLY A 453 -6.19 5.37 0.26
CA GLY A 453 -6.10 6.80 0.40
C GLY A 453 -4.78 7.25 1.01
N LEU A 454 -4.38 6.66 2.14
CA LEU A 454 -3.18 7.06 2.86
C LEU A 454 -1.89 6.69 2.11
N PHE A 455 -1.83 5.51 1.46
CA PHE A 455 -0.67 5.15 0.63
C PHE A 455 -0.48 6.09 -0.56
N ASN A 456 -1.57 6.36 -1.30
CA ASN A 456 -1.48 7.29 -2.42
C ASN A 456 -1.14 8.71 -1.94
N TYR A 457 -1.70 9.16 -0.80
CA TYR A 457 -1.34 10.44 -0.21
C TYR A 457 0.15 10.52 0.14
N LEU A 458 0.73 9.48 0.77
CA LEU A 458 2.16 9.43 1.08
C LEU A 458 3.03 9.49 -0.18
N ILE A 459 2.65 8.76 -1.23
CA ILE A 459 3.39 8.75 -2.51
C ILE A 459 3.37 10.15 -3.13
N ASP A 460 2.18 10.77 -3.22
CA ASP A 460 2.01 12.07 -3.86
C ASP A 460 2.60 13.22 -3.01
N ALA A 461 2.63 13.10 -1.67
CA ALA A 461 3.17 14.13 -0.79
C ALA A 461 4.71 14.08 -0.65
N TYR A 462 5.32 12.90 -0.71
CA TYR A 462 6.75 12.72 -0.46
C TYR A 462 7.57 12.37 -1.71
N LEU A 463 6.99 12.36 -2.89
CA LEU A 463 7.59 12.11 -4.22
C LEU A 463 9.00 11.46 -4.21
N PHE A 464 10.06 12.27 -4.04
CA PHE A 464 11.47 11.83 -4.11
C PHE A 464 11.91 10.92 -2.96
N ILE A 465 11.20 10.92 -1.84
CA ILE A 465 11.50 10.08 -0.67
C ILE A 465 10.37 9.13 -0.30
N ALA A 466 9.40 8.96 -1.21
CA ALA A 466 8.22 8.11 -1.00
C ALA A 466 8.61 6.68 -0.60
N ALA A 467 9.65 6.11 -1.19
CA ALA A 467 10.15 4.78 -0.84
C ALA A 467 10.60 4.70 0.64
N SER A 468 11.33 5.71 1.14
CA SER A 468 11.75 5.78 2.55
C SER A 468 10.57 5.98 3.50
N ALA A 469 9.59 6.83 3.13
CA ALA A 469 8.38 7.06 3.91
C ALA A 469 7.52 5.79 4.01
N LEU A 470 7.33 5.09 2.90
CA LEU A 470 6.60 3.82 2.85
C LEU A 470 7.32 2.69 3.60
N ALA A 471 8.66 2.65 3.56
CA ALA A 471 9.46 1.67 4.29
C ALA A 471 9.29 1.84 5.79
N SER A 472 9.44 3.06 6.34
CA SER A 472 9.25 3.33 7.77
C SER A 472 7.82 3.03 8.22
N THR A 473 6.81 3.43 7.43
CA THR A 473 5.41 3.10 7.69
C THR A 473 5.17 1.60 7.72
N THR A 474 5.77 0.83 6.80
CA THR A 474 5.62 -0.62 6.75
C THR A 474 6.24 -1.31 7.96
N VAL A 475 7.39 -0.84 8.44
CA VAL A 475 8.03 -1.40 9.65
C VAL A 475 7.15 -1.19 10.87
N ILE A 476 6.71 0.04 11.14
CA ILE A 476 5.89 0.34 12.33
C ILE A 476 4.53 -0.38 12.24
N ARG A 477 3.91 -0.39 11.07
CA ARG A 477 2.68 -1.13 10.83
C ARG A 477 2.82 -2.62 11.15
N SER A 478 3.93 -3.24 10.73
CA SER A 478 4.19 -4.64 10.97
C SER A 478 4.48 -4.93 12.46
N LEU A 479 5.10 -3.98 13.19
CA LEU A 479 5.25 -4.08 14.65
C LEU A 479 3.90 -4.10 15.37
N PHE A 480 2.94 -3.26 14.96
CA PHE A 480 1.57 -3.29 15.50
C PHE A 480 0.87 -4.60 15.16
N GLY A 481 0.99 -5.07 13.90
CA GLY A 481 0.44 -6.36 13.48
C GLY A 481 1.03 -7.56 14.23
N ALA A 482 2.29 -7.49 14.62
CA ALA A 482 2.95 -8.51 15.45
C ALA A 482 2.59 -8.37 16.94
N GLY A 483 2.45 -7.16 17.44
CA GLY A 483 2.21 -6.89 18.87
C GLY A 483 0.77 -7.12 19.31
N PHE A 484 -0.21 -6.74 18.48
CA PHE A 484 -1.63 -6.77 18.87
C PHE A 484 -2.18 -8.16 19.20
N PRO A 485 -1.86 -9.24 18.46
CA PRO A 485 -2.29 -10.58 18.84
C PRO A 485 -1.78 -11.02 20.23
N LEU A 486 -0.60 -10.54 20.67
CA LEU A 486 0.01 -10.98 21.92
C LEU A 486 -0.78 -10.60 23.17
N PHE A 487 -1.49 -9.49 23.15
CA PHE A 487 -2.33 -9.08 24.29
C PHE A 487 -3.85 -9.27 24.04
N ALA A 488 -4.22 -9.67 22.83
CA ALA A 488 -5.62 -9.77 22.42
C ALA A 488 -6.42 -10.72 23.31
N ASN A 489 -5.91 -11.93 23.57
CA ASN A 489 -6.58 -12.92 24.40
C ASN A 489 -6.84 -12.38 25.81
N GLN A 490 -5.80 -11.87 26.50
CA GLN A 490 -5.95 -11.31 27.84
C GLN A 490 -6.90 -10.11 27.87
N MET A 491 -6.88 -9.27 26.83
CA MET A 491 -7.79 -8.13 26.73
C MET A 491 -9.25 -8.59 26.59
N TYR A 492 -9.52 -9.55 25.72
CA TYR A 492 -10.87 -10.05 25.47
C TYR A 492 -11.41 -10.90 26.63
N GLU A 493 -10.57 -11.67 27.31
CA GLU A 493 -10.94 -12.44 28.52
C GLU A 493 -11.26 -11.53 29.72
N LYS A 494 -10.43 -10.49 29.96
CA LYS A 494 -10.60 -9.59 31.11
C LYS A 494 -11.71 -8.55 30.92
N LEU A 495 -11.82 -7.98 29.71
CA LEU A 495 -12.79 -6.90 29.44
C LEU A 495 -14.08 -7.42 28.84
N ASN A 496 -14.19 -8.70 28.50
CA ASN A 496 -15.22 -9.30 27.64
C ASN A 496 -15.23 -8.70 26.22
N PRO A 497 -15.72 -9.42 25.20
CA PRO A 497 -15.72 -8.96 23.80
C PRO A 497 -16.36 -7.59 23.60
N ARG A 498 -17.43 -7.28 24.37
CA ARG A 498 -18.12 -5.99 24.33
C ARG A 498 -17.21 -4.80 24.65
N TRP A 499 -16.56 -4.84 25.81
CA TRP A 499 -15.76 -3.72 26.28
C TRP A 499 -14.40 -3.65 25.61
N ALA A 500 -13.79 -4.81 25.29
CA ALA A 500 -12.56 -4.86 24.50
C ALA A 500 -12.75 -4.23 23.12
N SER A 501 -13.83 -4.58 22.42
CA SER A 501 -14.13 -3.97 21.12
C SER A 501 -14.55 -2.50 21.26
N THR A 502 -15.27 -2.11 22.31
CA THR A 502 -15.60 -0.72 22.57
C THR A 502 -14.35 0.13 22.77
N LEU A 503 -13.36 -0.37 23.50
CA LEU A 503 -12.06 0.30 23.68
C LEU A 503 -11.37 0.53 22.32
N LEU A 504 -11.30 -0.51 21.47
CA LEU A 504 -10.72 -0.39 20.12
C LEU A 504 -11.51 0.60 19.25
N GLY A 505 -12.84 0.58 19.34
CA GLY A 505 -13.73 1.52 18.65
C GLY A 505 -13.51 2.97 19.08
N CYS A 506 -13.34 3.21 20.38
CA CYS A 506 -13.01 4.55 20.90
C CYS A 506 -11.65 5.05 20.40
N ILE A 507 -10.63 4.18 20.37
CA ILE A 507 -9.31 4.54 19.81
C ILE A 507 -9.43 4.82 18.30
N ALA A 508 -10.15 3.99 17.56
CA ALA A 508 -10.42 4.19 16.13
C ALA A 508 -11.13 5.53 15.88
N LEU A 509 -12.13 5.86 16.71
CA LEU A 509 -12.86 7.12 16.63
C LEU A 509 -11.95 8.32 16.93
N LEU A 510 -11.04 8.20 17.90
CA LEU A 510 -10.04 9.24 18.22
C LEU A 510 -9.06 9.48 17.07
N MET A 511 -8.77 8.44 16.25
CA MET A 511 -7.90 8.55 15.09
C MET A 511 -8.62 9.02 13.81
N THR A 512 -9.95 8.90 13.75
CA THR A 512 -10.77 9.33 12.60
C THR A 512 -10.55 10.79 12.19
N PRO A 513 -10.31 11.78 13.07
CA PRO A 513 -10.01 13.15 12.67
C PRO A 513 -8.71 13.33 11.88
N ILE A 514 -7.76 12.38 11.93
CA ILE A 514 -6.45 12.53 11.28
C ILE A 514 -6.56 12.89 9.79
N PRO A 515 -7.31 12.17 8.92
CA PRO A 515 -7.48 12.56 7.52
C PRO A 515 -8.12 13.94 7.33
N PHE A 516 -9.05 14.35 8.21
CA PHE A 516 -9.69 15.68 8.15
C PHE A 516 -8.71 16.80 8.47
N VAL A 517 -7.91 16.62 9.52
CA VAL A 517 -6.86 17.57 9.92
C VAL A 517 -5.81 17.68 8.81
N LEU A 518 -5.37 16.55 8.25
CA LEU A 518 -4.41 16.53 7.16
C LEU A 518 -4.98 17.16 5.88
N LYS A 519 -6.27 17.01 5.60
CA LYS A 519 -6.90 17.66 4.45
C LYS A 519 -6.90 19.20 4.61
N HIS A 520 -7.16 19.68 5.83
CA HIS A 520 -7.24 21.13 6.08
C HIS A 520 -5.86 21.77 6.24
N TYR A 521 -4.97 21.15 7.02
CA TYR A 521 -3.65 21.68 7.35
C TYR A 521 -2.50 21.11 6.51
N GLY A 522 -2.76 20.11 5.67
CA GLY A 522 -1.76 19.45 4.83
C GLY A 522 -0.91 20.39 3.99
N PRO A 523 -1.50 21.35 3.25
CA PRO A 523 -0.73 22.33 2.49
C PRO A 523 0.24 23.13 3.36
N THR A 524 -0.19 23.56 4.55
CA THR A 524 0.65 24.29 5.50
C THR A 524 1.76 23.43 6.08
N LEU A 525 1.46 22.17 6.42
CA LEU A 525 2.45 21.21 6.92
C LEU A 525 3.52 20.92 5.86
N ARG A 526 3.12 20.74 4.60
CA ARG A 526 4.08 20.52 3.49
C ARG A 526 4.97 21.74 3.23
N ARG A 527 4.42 22.96 3.31
CA ARG A 527 5.24 24.20 3.19
C ARG A 527 6.33 24.30 4.24
N ASN A 528 6.07 23.80 5.44
CA ASN A 528 7.02 23.80 6.56
C ASN A 528 7.90 22.55 6.61
N SER A 529 7.62 21.54 5.78
CA SER A 529 8.37 20.30 5.71
C SER A 529 9.66 20.48 4.92
N LYS A 530 10.74 19.85 5.40
CA LYS A 530 12.02 19.79 4.68
C LYS A 530 12.04 18.64 3.64
N PHE A 531 11.08 17.75 3.71
CA PHE A 531 11.07 16.50 2.97
C PHE A 531 9.88 16.33 2.03
N ALA A 532 8.80 17.09 2.22
CA ALA A 532 7.65 17.11 1.34
C ALA A 532 7.69 18.39 0.47
N PRO A 533 8.04 18.29 -0.83
CA PRO A 533 8.08 19.46 -1.69
C PRO A 533 6.68 20.08 -1.81
N SER A 534 6.55 21.38 -1.57
CA SER A 534 5.35 22.11 -1.96
C SER A 534 5.47 22.50 -3.43
N VAL A 535 4.35 22.56 -4.13
CA VAL A 535 4.29 23.00 -5.55
C VAL A 535 4.88 24.41 -5.71
N ASP A 536 4.88 25.23 -4.65
CA ASP A 536 5.46 26.58 -4.61
C ASP A 536 7.00 26.60 -4.51
N VAL A 537 7.66 25.44 -4.32
CA VAL A 537 9.12 25.30 -4.15
C VAL A 537 9.77 24.64 -5.37
N LEU A 538 9.03 24.35 -6.41
CA LEU A 538 9.65 24.10 -7.71
C LEU A 538 10.44 25.38 -8.05
N PRO A 539 11.76 25.29 -8.31
CA PRO A 539 12.57 26.48 -8.54
C PRO A 539 11.89 27.27 -9.66
N LYS A 540 11.58 28.55 -9.39
CA LYS A 540 11.28 29.50 -10.45
C LYS A 540 12.54 29.48 -11.31
N PHE A 541 12.47 28.82 -12.46
CA PHE A 541 13.52 28.95 -13.46
C PHE A 541 13.57 30.44 -13.77
N GLU A 542 14.64 31.13 -13.35
CA GLU A 542 14.94 32.47 -13.81
C GLU A 542 15.04 32.36 -15.32
N THR A 543 13.97 32.71 -16.02
CA THR A 543 14.05 33.11 -17.40
C THR A 543 15.10 34.23 -17.43
N LYS A 544 16.30 33.92 -17.86
CA LYS A 544 17.28 34.92 -18.30
C LYS A 544 16.61 35.66 -19.44
N GLU A 545 15.79 36.66 -19.10
CA GLU A 545 15.47 37.71 -20.04
C GLU A 545 16.78 38.34 -20.44
N THR A 546 17.09 38.17 -21.70
CA THR A 546 18.14 38.79 -22.44
C THR A 546 18.25 40.27 -22.07
N GLU A 547 19.26 40.63 -21.27
CA GLU A 547 19.92 41.94 -21.34
C GLU A 547 20.51 42.14 -22.76
N ASN A 548 19.66 42.46 -23.72
CA ASN A 548 20.09 42.95 -25.04
C ASN A 548 19.04 43.96 -25.57
N SER A 549 18.81 45.04 -24.82
CA SER A 549 18.19 46.23 -25.39
C SER A 549 18.72 47.50 -24.72
N SER A 550 20.02 47.66 -24.68
CA SER A 550 20.61 49.00 -24.43
C SER A 550 21.95 49.12 -25.20
N LEU A 551 21.87 49.11 -26.51
CA LEU A 551 22.85 49.65 -27.43
C LEU A 551 22.21 49.77 -28.81
N ALA A 552 21.33 50.74 -28.99
CA ALA A 552 21.06 51.42 -30.26
C ALA A 552 20.42 52.78 -29.97
#